data_7b42d57c56e2f31085b10041242b6b51
#
_entry.id   7b42d57c56e2f31085b10041242b6b51
#
_cell.length_a   1.000
_cell.length_b   1.000
_cell.length_c   1.000
_cell.angle_alpha   90.00
_cell.angle_beta   90.00
_cell.angle_gamma   90.00
#
_symmetry.space_group_name_H-M   'P 1'
#
loop_
_entity.id
_entity.type
_entity.pdbx_description
1 polymer ?
#
loop_
_entity_poly.entity_id
_entity_poly.type
_entity_poly.pdbx_seq_one_letter_code
_entity_poly.pdbx_strand_id
1 'polypeptide(L)'
;MAVLVGSAATQAMADDAPASAVVGSVAVVNDYLFRGLSQTNWKPAVQPGIEYDHASGWYVGAWGSNISWLSDASTDAAHISSSVELDFYTGYRGSFGSGVSYDVGIYEYYYPGSYPAGFTRPYTTEVYGSLGYKGVTLKYSHAFTNLFGFYDSKHSGYVDLSYNVEFSPGWTLNTHVGHQHVKHVAGASYSDWKVGVTKAFDHGYSVSLGYYDTNASRSVYTNADGHYIGRATGILTLSKAF
;
A
#
# COMPACT_ATOMS: atom_id res chain seq x y z
N MET A 1 -0.50 -1.19 -0.72
CA MET A 1 0.10 -0.45 0.39
C MET A 1 1.19 0.40 -0.19
N ALA A 2 0.92 1.71 -0.35
CA ALA A 2 2.00 2.62 -0.63
C ALA A 2 2.98 2.48 0.53
N VAL A 3 4.17 2.00 0.25
CA VAL A 3 5.27 2.06 1.20
C VAL A 3 5.59 3.55 1.27
N LEU A 4 5.09 4.24 2.31
CA LEU A 4 5.83 5.39 2.79
C LEU A 4 7.27 4.89 2.90
N VAL A 5 8.16 5.43 2.08
CA VAL A 5 9.59 5.20 2.23
C VAL A 5 9.91 5.79 3.59
N GLY A 6 9.71 4.93 4.61
CA GLY A 6 10.22 5.25 5.92
C GLY A 6 11.68 5.54 5.70
N SER A 7 12.06 6.78 5.89
CA SER A 7 13.44 7.16 6.00
C SER A 7 14.06 6.14 6.93
N ALA A 8 15.05 5.37 6.46
CA ALA A 8 15.96 4.68 7.33
C ALA A 8 16.63 5.80 8.12
N ALA A 9 15.99 6.15 9.24
CA ALA A 9 16.64 6.98 10.25
C ALA A 9 17.83 6.16 10.71
N THR A 10 18.99 6.54 10.24
CA THR A 10 20.25 6.15 10.87
C THR A 10 20.05 6.37 12.36
N GLN A 11 19.99 5.28 13.12
CA GLN A 11 20.01 5.34 14.57
C GLN A 11 21.33 5.99 15.01
N ALA A 12 21.28 7.29 15.21
CA ALA A 12 22.20 7.93 16.12
C ALA A 12 21.75 7.50 17.51
N MET A 13 22.59 6.74 18.19
CA MET A 13 22.45 6.45 19.61
C MET A 13 22.55 7.79 20.35
N ALA A 14 21.42 8.36 20.70
CA ALA A 14 21.30 9.44 21.67
C ALA A 14 20.11 9.14 22.56
N ASP A 15 20.30 9.34 23.85
CA ASP A 15 19.40 9.05 24.98
C ASP A 15 18.13 9.95 25.03
N ASP A 16 17.70 10.56 23.94
CA ASP A 16 16.50 11.37 23.87
C ASP A 16 15.37 10.58 23.20
N ALA A 17 14.22 10.49 23.86
CA ALA A 17 12.99 9.99 23.26
C ALA A 17 12.73 10.74 21.93
N PRO A 18 12.32 10.05 20.86
CA PRO A 18 12.08 10.69 19.58
C PRO A 18 11.07 11.83 19.75
N ALA A 19 11.40 13.01 19.24
CA ALA A 19 10.47 14.14 19.25
C ALA A 19 9.26 13.84 18.35
N SER A 20 8.07 14.32 18.75
CA SER A 20 6.90 14.24 17.88
C SER A 20 7.15 15.02 16.59
N ALA A 21 6.79 14.45 15.46
CA ALA A 21 7.05 15.03 14.14
C ALA A 21 5.83 14.91 13.20
N VAL A 22 5.72 15.86 12.28
CA VAL A 22 4.83 15.76 11.12
C VAL A 22 5.70 15.47 9.90
N VAL A 23 5.40 14.40 9.19
CA VAL A 23 6.12 13.99 7.98
C VAL A 23 5.16 14.09 6.80
N GLY A 24 5.53 14.89 5.80
CA GLY A 24 4.82 14.98 4.53
C GLY A 24 5.55 14.19 3.46
N SER A 25 4.80 13.68 2.48
CA SER A 25 5.39 13.03 1.32
C SER A 25 4.56 13.27 0.06
N VAL A 26 5.21 13.19 -1.09
CA VAL A 26 4.55 13.09 -2.38
C VAL A 26 5.33 12.14 -3.27
N ALA A 27 4.61 11.28 -4.01
CA ALA A 27 5.19 10.43 -5.03
C ALA A 27 4.47 10.59 -6.36
N VAL A 28 5.20 10.36 -7.45
CA VAL A 28 4.66 10.20 -8.79
C VAL A 28 5.10 8.83 -9.30
N VAL A 29 4.15 8.03 -9.75
CA VAL A 29 4.37 6.68 -10.26
C VAL A 29 3.82 6.57 -11.68
N ASN A 30 4.44 5.75 -12.53
CA ASN A 30 3.91 5.50 -13.88
C ASN A 30 2.65 4.62 -13.90
N ASP A 31 2.41 3.85 -12.81
CA ASP A 31 1.20 3.06 -12.57
C ASP A 31 1.10 2.78 -11.07
N TYR A 32 -0.07 2.99 -10.48
CA TYR A 32 -0.30 2.68 -9.08
C TYR A 32 -0.65 1.21 -8.93
N LEU A 33 0.24 0.44 -8.29
CA LEU A 33 -0.02 -0.95 -7.92
C LEU A 33 -0.38 -1.08 -6.45
N PHE A 34 -1.46 -1.78 -6.17
CA PHE A 34 -1.85 -2.22 -4.84
C PHE A 34 -1.88 -3.74 -4.78
N ARG A 35 -1.04 -4.35 -3.96
CA ARG A 35 -0.89 -5.82 -3.86
C ARG A 35 -0.75 -6.47 -5.26
N GLY A 36 0.10 -5.89 -6.12
CA GLY A 36 0.37 -6.37 -7.46
C GLY A 36 -0.68 -6.04 -8.53
N LEU A 37 -1.81 -5.42 -8.18
CA LEU A 37 -2.90 -5.06 -9.12
C LEU A 37 -2.89 -3.57 -9.45
N SER A 38 -2.96 -3.23 -10.74
CA SER A 38 -3.04 -1.83 -11.20
C SER A 38 -4.34 -1.17 -10.76
N GLN A 39 -4.22 -0.01 -10.12
CA GLN A 39 -5.33 0.82 -9.68
C GLN A 39 -5.65 1.94 -10.68
N THR A 40 -4.73 2.23 -11.60
CA THR A 40 -4.83 3.33 -12.57
C THR A 40 -4.85 2.88 -14.02
N ASN A 41 -5.07 1.57 -14.27
CA ASN A 41 -5.10 1.01 -15.63
C ASN A 41 -3.85 1.44 -16.44
N TRP A 42 -2.67 1.30 -15.79
CA TRP A 42 -1.32 1.64 -16.30
C TRP A 42 -1.13 3.12 -16.66
N LYS A 43 -1.88 4.01 -16.01
CA LYS A 43 -1.69 5.45 -16.13
C LYS A 43 -0.97 6.01 -14.91
N PRO A 44 -0.29 7.15 -15.05
CA PRO A 44 0.42 7.76 -13.91
C PRO A 44 -0.50 8.13 -12.75
N ALA A 45 0.05 8.03 -11.54
CA ALA A 45 -0.59 8.50 -10.32
C ALA A 45 0.27 9.48 -9.55
N VAL A 46 -0.40 10.39 -8.83
CA VAL A 46 0.19 11.31 -7.84
C VAL A 46 -0.33 10.91 -6.48
N GLN A 47 0.60 10.74 -5.54
CA GLN A 47 0.35 10.10 -4.25
C GLN A 47 0.88 10.96 -3.10
N PRO A 48 0.12 11.97 -2.62
CA PRO A 48 0.46 12.72 -1.41
C PRO A 48 0.18 11.91 -0.15
N GLY A 49 0.94 12.19 0.91
CA GLY A 49 0.74 11.62 2.23
C GLY A 49 1.18 12.58 3.33
N ILE A 50 0.56 12.46 4.49
CA ILE A 50 0.92 13.17 5.71
C ILE A 50 0.75 12.24 6.90
N GLU A 51 1.72 12.25 7.81
CA GLU A 51 1.67 11.46 9.04
C GLU A 51 2.16 12.30 10.22
N TYR A 52 1.48 12.20 11.34
CA TYR A 52 1.94 12.70 12.63
C TYR A 52 2.43 11.53 13.48
N ASP A 53 3.71 11.57 13.84
CA ASP A 53 4.36 10.65 14.74
C ASP A 53 4.45 11.26 16.15
N HIS A 54 3.84 10.59 17.12
CA HIS A 54 3.97 10.99 18.52
C HIS A 54 5.15 10.27 19.18
N ALA A 55 5.86 10.95 20.05
CA ALA A 55 7.04 10.43 20.77
C ALA A 55 6.82 9.10 21.52
N SER A 56 5.57 8.78 21.90
CA SER A 56 5.24 7.50 22.55
C SER A 56 5.15 6.31 21.58
N GLY A 57 5.22 6.52 20.27
CA GLY A 57 5.04 5.50 19.24
C GLY A 57 3.64 5.50 18.59
N TRP A 58 2.68 6.28 19.08
CA TRP A 58 1.42 6.49 18.39
C TRP A 58 1.61 7.33 17.13
N TYR A 59 0.89 6.98 16.07
CA TYR A 59 0.85 7.76 14.85
C TYR A 59 -0.56 7.81 14.26
N VAL A 60 -0.81 8.85 13.47
CA VAL A 60 -2.01 9.01 12.66
C VAL A 60 -1.62 9.63 11.33
N GLY A 61 -2.20 9.14 10.24
CA GLY A 61 -1.87 9.65 8.92
C GLY A 61 -3.03 9.58 7.95
N ALA A 62 -2.82 10.28 6.84
CA ALA A 62 -3.69 10.24 5.68
C ALA A 62 -2.82 10.14 4.42
N TRP A 63 -3.34 9.43 3.43
CA TRP A 63 -2.71 9.28 2.13
C TRP A 63 -3.78 9.33 1.05
N GLY A 64 -3.41 9.62 -0.18
CA GLY A 64 -4.36 9.58 -1.28
C GLY A 64 -3.67 9.36 -2.63
N SER A 65 -4.47 8.96 -3.61
CA SER A 65 -4.05 8.76 -5.00
C SER A 65 -5.21 8.97 -5.96
N ASN A 66 -4.91 9.41 -7.17
CA ASN A 66 -5.86 9.18 -8.25
C ASN A 66 -5.90 7.68 -8.60
N ILE A 67 -7.08 7.20 -8.95
CA ILE A 67 -7.35 5.82 -9.37
C ILE A 67 -8.28 5.84 -10.59
N SER A 68 -8.38 4.72 -11.29
CA SER A 68 -9.38 4.54 -12.35
C SER A 68 -10.18 3.25 -12.25
N TRP A 69 -9.72 2.26 -11.49
CA TRP A 69 -10.34 0.92 -11.45
C TRP A 69 -11.83 0.91 -11.12
N LEU A 70 -12.32 1.89 -10.34
CA LEU A 70 -13.75 2.06 -10.05
C LEU A 70 -14.49 2.75 -11.18
N SER A 71 -13.95 3.84 -11.72
CA SER A 71 -14.54 4.54 -12.87
C SER A 71 -14.48 3.72 -14.15
N ASP A 72 -13.46 2.88 -14.33
CA ASP A 72 -13.36 1.93 -15.45
C ASP A 72 -14.48 0.85 -15.43
N ALA A 73 -15.09 0.60 -14.27
CA ALA A 73 -16.26 -0.28 -14.12
C ALA A 73 -17.59 0.44 -14.35
N SER A 74 -17.60 1.75 -14.64
CA SER A 74 -18.79 2.54 -14.89
C SER A 74 -19.42 2.19 -16.26
N THR A 75 -20.76 2.14 -16.29
CA THR A 75 -21.53 1.97 -17.53
C THR A 75 -22.62 3.03 -17.59
N ASP A 76 -23.24 3.24 -18.77
CA ASP A 76 -24.35 4.17 -18.94
C ASP A 76 -25.54 3.85 -18.02
N ALA A 77 -25.75 2.58 -17.72
CA ALA A 77 -26.83 2.09 -16.84
C ALA A 77 -26.45 2.08 -15.36
N ALA A 78 -25.15 2.09 -15.05
CA ALA A 78 -24.61 1.94 -13.67
C ALA A 78 -23.38 2.83 -13.50
N HIS A 79 -23.62 4.11 -13.32
CA HIS A 79 -22.54 5.11 -13.24
C HIS A 79 -21.78 5.07 -11.91
N ILE A 80 -20.45 5.01 -11.99
CA ILE A 80 -19.51 5.12 -10.86
C ILE A 80 -18.60 6.31 -11.11
N SER A 81 -18.60 7.31 -10.21
CA SER A 81 -17.79 8.53 -10.38
C SER A 81 -16.49 8.53 -9.56
N SER A 82 -16.21 7.48 -8.79
CA SER A 82 -15.04 7.43 -7.93
C SER A 82 -13.75 7.31 -8.75
N SER A 83 -12.86 8.29 -8.61
CA SER A 83 -11.56 8.39 -9.29
C SER A 83 -10.42 8.76 -8.34
N VAL A 84 -10.69 8.74 -7.05
CA VAL A 84 -9.73 9.06 -5.98
C VAL A 84 -9.86 8.02 -4.88
N GLU A 85 -8.72 7.61 -4.32
CA GLU A 85 -8.57 6.86 -3.09
C GLU A 85 -8.04 7.79 -2.01
N LEU A 86 -8.67 7.76 -0.84
CA LEU A 86 -8.24 8.46 0.37
C LEU A 86 -8.14 7.43 1.49
N ASP A 87 -6.97 7.33 2.07
CA ASP A 87 -6.70 6.39 3.14
C ASP A 87 -6.47 7.14 4.45
N PHE A 88 -7.06 6.63 5.51
CA PHE A 88 -6.85 7.13 6.86
C PHE A 88 -6.36 6.00 7.74
N TYR A 89 -5.33 6.24 8.52
CA TYR A 89 -4.77 5.19 9.35
C TYR A 89 -4.25 5.74 10.68
N THR A 90 -4.21 4.86 11.67
CA THR A 90 -3.60 5.13 12.97
C THR A 90 -3.06 3.83 13.55
N GLY A 91 -2.06 3.95 14.39
CA GLY A 91 -1.45 2.77 14.99
C GLY A 91 -0.47 3.09 16.10
N TYR A 92 0.23 2.05 16.51
CA TYR A 92 1.28 2.13 17.50
C TYR A 92 2.47 1.29 17.04
N ARG A 93 3.63 1.92 16.97
CA ARG A 93 4.87 1.27 16.55
C ARG A 93 5.96 1.43 17.62
N GLY A 94 6.85 0.46 17.65
CA GLY A 94 7.98 0.47 18.60
C GLY A 94 8.96 -0.66 18.33
N SER A 95 9.85 -0.88 19.30
CA SER A 95 10.82 -1.97 19.24
C SER A 95 10.99 -2.64 20.60
N PHE A 96 11.27 -3.95 20.56
CA PHE A 96 11.72 -4.69 21.73
C PHE A 96 13.25 -4.57 21.89
N GLY A 97 13.76 -4.75 23.08
CA GLY A 97 15.20 -4.63 23.36
C GLY A 97 16.12 -5.59 22.58
N SER A 98 15.56 -6.55 21.85
CA SER A 98 16.26 -7.48 20.96
C SER A 98 16.48 -6.93 19.52
N GLY A 99 16.04 -5.69 19.23
CA GLY A 99 16.07 -5.11 17.89
C GLY A 99 14.93 -5.59 16.97
N VAL A 100 13.94 -6.26 17.52
CA VAL A 100 12.70 -6.60 16.80
C VAL A 100 11.76 -5.40 16.87
N SER A 101 11.37 -4.85 15.73
CA SER A 101 10.34 -3.82 15.62
C SER A 101 8.95 -4.44 15.54
N TYR A 102 7.93 -3.69 15.97
CA TYR A 102 6.53 -4.05 15.79
C TYR A 102 5.72 -2.83 15.37
N ASP A 103 4.61 -3.08 14.67
CA ASP A 103 3.65 -2.06 14.28
C ASP A 103 2.26 -2.71 14.23
N VAL A 104 1.29 -2.10 14.92
CA VAL A 104 -0.11 -2.53 14.95
C VAL A 104 -1.00 -1.33 14.70
N GLY A 105 -2.04 -1.50 13.89
CA GLY A 105 -2.89 -0.37 13.55
C GLY A 105 -4.17 -0.76 12.84
N ILE A 106 -4.92 0.27 12.52
CA ILE A 106 -6.14 0.21 11.72
C ILE A 106 -5.97 1.09 10.48
N TYR A 107 -6.52 0.64 9.37
CA TYR A 107 -6.42 1.29 8.06
C TYR A 107 -7.79 1.33 7.41
N GLU A 108 -8.23 2.49 6.97
CA GLU A 108 -9.47 2.71 6.24
C GLU A 108 -9.16 3.14 4.83
N TYR A 109 -9.60 2.35 3.85
CA TYR A 109 -9.58 2.68 2.43
C TYR A 109 -10.91 3.29 2.05
N TYR A 110 -10.93 4.56 1.70
CA TYR A 110 -12.12 5.32 1.38
C TYR A 110 -12.10 5.80 -0.07
N TYR A 111 -13.18 5.56 -0.77
CA TYR A 111 -13.32 5.88 -2.20
C TYR A 111 -14.49 6.85 -2.39
N PRO A 112 -14.26 8.19 -2.33
CA PRO A 112 -15.32 9.18 -2.51
C PRO A 112 -15.92 9.10 -3.92
N GLY A 113 -17.23 9.28 -4.03
CA GLY A 113 -17.94 9.25 -5.30
C GLY A 113 -19.36 8.72 -5.18
N SER A 114 -20.07 8.67 -6.32
CA SER A 114 -21.40 8.09 -6.43
C SER A 114 -21.33 6.67 -6.97
N TYR A 115 -22.23 5.84 -6.46
CA TYR A 115 -22.33 4.41 -6.81
C TYR A 115 -23.79 4.07 -7.13
N PRO A 116 -24.04 3.17 -8.08
CA PRO A 116 -25.40 2.73 -8.41
C PRO A 116 -26.06 2.03 -7.21
N ALA A 117 -27.39 2.00 -7.22
CA ALA A 117 -28.16 1.30 -6.19
C ALA A 117 -27.80 -0.20 -6.16
N GLY A 118 -27.57 -0.73 -4.96
CA GLY A 118 -27.18 -2.15 -4.76
C GLY A 118 -25.70 -2.46 -5.00
N PHE A 119 -24.90 -1.49 -5.40
CA PHE A 119 -23.46 -1.69 -5.55
C PHE A 119 -22.79 -1.91 -4.19
N THR A 120 -21.97 -2.96 -4.06
CA THR A 120 -21.18 -3.19 -2.86
C THR A 120 -20.05 -2.16 -2.81
N ARG A 121 -20.14 -1.23 -1.86
CA ARG A 121 -19.13 -0.17 -1.74
C ARG A 121 -17.75 -0.74 -1.48
N PRO A 122 -16.70 -0.19 -2.11
CA PRO A 122 -15.34 -0.70 -1.99
C PRO A 122 -14.63 -0.29 -0.70
N TYR A 123 -15.30 0.49 0.18
CA TYR A 123 -14.71 0.91 1.45
C TYR A 123 -14.28 -0.29 2.27
N THR A 124 -13.03 -0.26 2.71
CA THR A 124 -12.42 -1.40 3.37
C THR A 124 -11.69 -0.95 4.63
N THR A 125 -12.09 -1.53 5.76
CA THR A 125 -11.40 -1.33 7.04
C THR A 125 -10.58 -2.56 7.35
N GLU A 126 -9.27 -2.39 7.54
CA GLU A 126 -8.36 -3.47 7.95
C GLU A 126 -7.72 -3.14 9.31
N VAL A 127 -7.54 -4.14 10.15
CA VAL A 127 -6.50 -4.09 11.19
C VAL A 127 -5.27 -4.82 10.69
N TYR A 128 -4.12 -4.39 11.16
CA TYR A 128 -2.88 -5.06 10.81
C TYR A 128 -1.92 -5.16 12.00
N GLY A 129 -1.03 -6.12 11.88
CA GLY A 129 0.11 -6.27 12.76
C GLY A 129 1.33 -6.67 11.95
N SER A 130 2.50 -6.16 12.33
CA SER A 130 3.76 -6.54 11.72
C SER A 130 4.88 -6.70 12.75
N LEU A 131 5.87 -7.52 12.38
CA LEU A 131 7.13 -7.69 13.10
C LEU A 131 8.27 -7.53 12.10
N GLY A 132 9.28 -6.76 12.50
CA GLY A 132 10.47 -6.49 11.69
C GLY A 132 11.76 -6.90 12.41
N TYR A 133 12.71 -7.46 11.66
CA TYR A 133 14.04 -7.77 12.18
C TYR A 133 15.07 -7.78 11.04
N LYS A 134 16.14 -6.99 11.17
CA LYS A 134 17.26 -6.94 10.21
C LYS A 134 16.82 -6.81 8.74
N GLY A 135 15.89 -5.89 8.47
CA GLY A 135 15.39 -5.64 7.11
C GLY A 135 14.27 -6.58 6.65
N VAL A 136 14.04 -7.70 7.33
CA VAL A 136 12.88 -8.58 7.07
C VAL A 136 11.67 -8.04 7.86
N THR A 137 10.51 -7.97 7.21
CA THR A 137 9.23 -7.63 7.86
C THR A 137 8.17 -8.62 7.45
N LEU A 138 7.46 -9.16 8.43
CA LEU A 138 6.24 -9.95 8.24
C LEU A 138 5.06 -9.11 8.69
N LYS A 139 4.07 -8.90 7.80
CA LYS A 139 2.84 -8.17 8.09
C LYS A 139 1.62 -9.01 7.75
N TYR A 140 0.60 -8.94 8.59
CA TYR A 140 -0.72 -9.47 8.31
C TYR A 140 -1.78 -8.37 8.44
N SER A 141 -2.64 -8.27 7.42
CA SER A 141 -3.80 -7.36 7.41
C SER A 141 -5.08 -8.17 7.34
N HIS A 142 -6.08 -7.82 8.15
CA HIS A 142 -7.36 -8.50 8.26
C HIS A 142 -8.51 -7.53 8.02
N ALA A 143 -9.35 -7.80 7.02
CA ALA A 143 -10.49 -6.97 6.67
C ALA A 143 -11.70 -7.27 7.55
N PHE A 144 -12.22 -6.26 8.26
CA PHE A 144 -13.47 -6.35 9.02
C PHE A 144 -14.70 -6.09 8.18
N THR A 145 -14.54 -5.36 7.08
CA THR A 145 -15.58 -5.07 6.09
C THR A 145 -15.47 -6.00 4.89
N ASN A 146 -16.33 -5.84 3.90
CA ASN A 146 -16.12 -6.46 2.60
C ASN A 146 -14.84 -5.90 1.96
N LEU A 147 -14.05 -6.77 1.34
CA LEU A 147 -12.76 -6.41 0.76
C LEU A 147 -12.98 -5.77 -0.62
N PHE A 148 -12.68 -4.48 -0.77
CA PHE A 148 -12.64 -3.73 -2.04
C PHE A 148 -13.82 -4.00 -2.99
N GLY A 149 -15.05 -4.05 -2.42
CA GLY A 149 -16.27 -4.21 -3.20
C GLY A 149 -16.68 -5.66 -3.50
N PHE A 150 -15.89 -6.66 -3.15
CA PHE A 150 -16.31 -8.06 -3.22
C PHE A 150 -17.41 -8.34 -2.20
N TYR A 151 -18.59 -8.74 -2.68
CA TYR A 151 -19.73 -9.08 -1.81
C TYR A 151 -19.40 -10.28 -0.92
N ASP A 152 -19.85 -10.26 0.33
CA ASP A 152 -19.68 -11.32 1.33
C ASP A 152 -18.22 -11.74 1.59
N SER A 153 -17.27 -10.82 1.41
CA SER A 153 -15.83 -11.08 1.55
C SER A 153 -15.21 -10.60 2.88
N LYS A 154 -16.05 -10.32 3.90
CA LYS A 154 -15.55 -10.00 5.26
C LYS A 154 -14.60 -11.07 5.77
N HIS A 155 -13.63 -10.66 6.56
CA HIS A 155 -12.58 -11.54 7.10
C HIS A 155 -11.63 -12.11 6.03
N SER A 156 -11.51 -11.43 4.90
CA SER A 156 -10.38 -11.58 3.98
C SER A 156 -9.10 -11.10 4.64
N GLY A 157 -7.97 -11.57 4.15
CA GLY A 157 -6.69 -11.18 4.75
C GLY A 157 -5.55 -11.16 3.74
N TYR A 158 -4.54 -10.37 4.05
CA TYR A 158 -3.32 -10.29 3.26
C TYR A 158 -2.10 -10.52 4.16
N VAL A 159 -1.26 -11.46 3.80
CA VAL A 159 0.06 -11.67 4.41
C VAL A 159 1.14 -11.16 3.47
N ASP A 160 2.09 -10.40 4.01
CA ASP A 160 3.25 -9.85 3.28
C ASP A 160 4.53 -10.21 4.03
N LEU A 161 5.48 -10.76 3.33
CA LEU A 161 6.86 -10.93 3.77
C LEU A 161 7.75 -10.08 2.88
N SER A 162 8.37 -9.07 3.45
CA SER A 162 9.26 -8.14 2.74
C SER A 162 10.68 -8.19 3.28
N TYR A 163 11.64 -7.89 2.40
CA TYR A 163 13.04 -7.70 2.76
C TYR A 163 13.59 -6.46 2.08
N ASN A 164 14.07 -5.52 2.90
CA ASN A 164 14.66 -4.27 2.47
C ASN A 164 16.05 -4.15 3.08
N VAL A 165 17.07 -3.98 2.24
CA VAL A 165 18.46 -3.86 2.71
C VAL A 165 19.21 -2.80 1.91
N GLU A 166 19.83 -1.90 2.63
CA GLU A 166 20.79 -0.97 2.04
C GLU A 166 22.09 -1.72 1.75
N PHE A 167 22.45 -1.85 0.47
CA PHE A 167 23.66 -2.56 0.02
C PHE A 167 24.79 -1.62 -0.39
N SER A 168 24.51 -0.33 -0.54
CA SER A 168 25.45 0.74 -0.78
C SER A 168 24.82 2.07 -0.32
N PRO A 169 25.60 3.09 0.08
CA PRO A 169 25.07 4.35 0.57
C PRO A 169 23.95 4.94 -0.31
N GLY A 170 22.74 5.00 0.25
CA GLY A 170 21.52 5.45 -0.40
C GLY A 170 20.95 4.48 -1.44
N TRP A 171 21.47 3.25 -1.60
CA TRP A 171 20.93 2.23 -2.48
C TRP A 171 20.31 1.08 -1.69
N THR A 172 19.02 0.89 -1.82
CA THR A 172 18.26 -0.13 -1.09
C THR A 172 17.67 -1.14 -2.07
N LEU A 173 17.93 -2.42 -1.84
CA LEU A 173 17.18 -3.52 -2.46
C LEU A 173 15.84 -3.64 -1.75
N ASN A 174 14.75 -3.72 -2.51
CA ASN A 174 13.40 -3.86 -2.01
C ASN A 174 12.75 -5.10 -2.62
N THR A 175 12.34 -6.05 -1.78
CA THR A 175 11.66 -7.26 -2.23
C THR A 175 10.46 -7.56 -1.36
N HIS A 176 9.43 -8.15 -1.93
CA HIS A 176 8.35 -8.75 -1.14
C HIS A 176 7.71 -9.92 -1.88
N VAL A 177 7.04 -10.76 -1.12
CA VAL A 177 6.06 -11.73 -1.57
C VAL A 177 4.84 -11.63 -0.67
N GLY A 178 3.66 -11.58 -1.28
CA GLY A 178 2.40 -11.47 -0.58
C GLY A 178 1.37 -12.50 -1.02
N HIS A 179 0.37 -12.72 -0.17
CA HIS A 179 -0.79 -13.54 -0.51
C HIS A 179 -2.07 -12.87 -0.02
N GLN A 180 -2.98 -12.58 -0.96
CA GLN A 180 -4.32 -12.10 -0.72
C GLN A 180 -5.28 -13.29 -0.66
N HIS A 181 -5.83 -13.56 0.50
CA HIS A 181 -6.98 -14.44 0.63
C HIS A 181 -8.27 -13.61 0.53
N VAL A 182 -9.13 -13.93 -0.44
CA VAL A 182 -10.46 -13.30 -0.59
C VAL A 182 -11.51 -14.34 -0.22
N LYS A 183 -12.16 -14.12 0.92
CA LYS A 183 -13.12 -15.07 1.48
C LYS A 183 -14.39 -15.10 0.63
N HIS A 184 -14.96 -16.29 0.44
CA HIS A 184 -16.22 -16.58 -0.27
C HIS A 184 -16.25 -16.19 -1.76
N VAL A 185 -15.15 -15.72 -2.35
CA VAL A 185 -15.07 -15.34 -3.74
C VAL A 185 -14.13 -16.29 -4.49
N ALA A 186 -14.69 -17.23 -5.23
CA ALA A 186 -13.91 -18.23 -5.95
C ALA A 186 -12.98 -17.59 -6.99
N GLY A 187 -11.70 -17.98 -6.98
CA GLY A 187 -10.69 -17.50 -7.90
C GLY A 187 -10.16 -16.09 -7.62
N ALA A 188 -10.64 -15.40 -6.57
CA ALA A 188 -10.19 -14.06 -6.24
C ALA A 188 -8.93 -14.01 -5.34
N SER A 189 -8.58 -15.12 -4.69
CA SER A 189 -7.32 -15.21 -3.94
C SER A 189 -6.13 -15.34 -4.87
N TYR A 190 -5.02 -14.67 -4.56
CA TYR A 190 -3.80 -14.66 -5.39
C TYR A 190 -2.57 -14.33 -4.57
N SER A 191 -1.41 -14.55 -5.18
CA SER A 191 -0.12 -14.10 -4.65
C SER A 191 0.51 -13.09 -5.59
N ASP A 192 1.29 -12.18 -5.03
CA ASP A 192 2.07 -11.19 -5.75
C ASP A 192 3.49 -11.13 -5.21
N TRP A 193 4.41 -10.59 -6.02
CA TRP A 193 5.79 -10.40 -5.62
C TRP A 193 6.43 -9.20 -6.33
N LYS A 194 7.49 -8.71 -5.72
CA LYS A 194 8.27 -7.58 -6.23
C LYS A 194 9.75 -7.80 -6.01
N VAL A 195 10.55 -7.32 -6.96
CA VAL A 195 11.96 -7.02 -6.76
C VAL A 195 12.25 -5.62 -7.32
N GLY A 196 12.96 -4.79 -6.57
CA GLY A 196 13.24 -3.43 -6.99
C GLY A 196 14.43 -2.83 -6.25
N VAL A 197 14.87 -1.68 -6.74
CA VAL A 197 15.95 -0.91 -6.15
C VAL A 197 15.50 0.54 -5.99
N THR A 198 15.82 1.13 -4.85
CA THR A 198 15.60 2.55 -4.55
C THR A 198 16.94 3.25 -4.39
N LYS A 199 17.10 4.41 -5.03
CA LYS A 199 18.17 5.36 -4.76
C LYS A 199 17.62 6.54 -3.99
N ALA A 200 18.10 6.75 -2.78
CA ALA A 200 17.87 7.96 -1.99
C ALA A 200 18.91 9.02 -2.35
N PHE A 201 18.46 10.26 -2.38
CA PHE A 201 19.26 11.47 -2.62
C PHE A 201 19.10 12.44 -1.46
N ASP A 202 19.91 13.49 -1.46
CA ASP A 202 19.81 14.55 -0.46
C ASP A 202 18.42 15.23 -0.50
N HIS A 203 18.09 15.88 0.62
CA HIS A 203 16.85 16.64 0.78
C HIS A 203 15.56 15.81 0.64
N GLY A 204 15.61 14.50 0.92
CA GLY A 204 14.44 13.61 0.96
C GLY A 204 13.91 13.18 -0.41
N TYR A 205 14.66 13.38 -1.51
CA TYR A 205 14.29 12.83 -2.80
C TYR A 205 14.65 11.35 -2.93
N SER A 206 13.86 10.58 -3.66
CA SER A 206 14.24 9.24 -4.04
C SER A 206 13.67 8.83 -5.40
N VAL A 207 14.35 7.88 -6.02
CA VAL A 207 13.93 7.23 -7.27
C VAL A 207 13.93 5.73 -7.03
N SER A 208 12.83 5.07 -7.36
CA SER A 208 12.69 3.63 -7.25
C SER A 208 12.29 3.01 -8.58
N LEU A 209 12.90 1.88 -8.92
CA LEU A 209 12.50 1.04 -10.04
C LEU A 209 12.25 -0.36 -9.51
N GLY A 210 11.05 -0.89 -9.75
CA GLY A 210 10.66 -2.22 -9.31
C GLY A 210 9.97 -3.01 -10.42
N TYR A 211 10.18 -4.32 -10.42
CA TYR A 211 9.44 -5.26 -11.23
C TYR A 211 8.46 -6.01 -10.33
N TYR A 212 7.21 -6.09 -10.77
CA TYR A 212 6.09 -6.69 -10.05
C TYR A 212 5.40 -7.72 -10.91
N ASP A 213 4.90 -8.77 -10.28
CA ASP A 213 4.09 -9.77 -10.95
C ASP A 213 3.14 -10.46 -9.97
N THR A 214 2.10 -11.10 -10.50
CA THR A 214 1.07 -11.78 -9.72
C THR A 214 0.50 -12.96 -10.48
N ASN A 215 -0.02 -13.95 -9.73
CA ASN A 215 -0.80 -15.06 -10.29
C ASN A 215 -2.33 -14.84 -10.21
N ALA A 216 -2.77 -13.59 -10.08
CA ALA A 216 -4.19 -13.24 -10.02
C ALA A 216 -4.96 -13.77 -11.24
N SER A 217 -6.15 -14.32 -11.01
CA SER A 217 -6.95 -14.92 -12.07
C SER A 217 -7.44 -13.88 -13.09
N ARG A 218 -7.16 -14.09 -14.37
CA ARG A 218 -7.65 -13.23 -15.46
C ARG A 218 -9.17 -13.11 -15.50
N SER A 219 -9.88 -14.18 -15.11
CA SER A 219 -11.36 -14.18 -15.11
C SER A 219 -11.94 -13.24 -14.03
N VAL A 220 -11.17 -12.92 -12.98
CA VAL A 220 -11.60 -12.03 -11.89
C VAL A 220 -11.02 -10.64 -12.05
N TYR A 221 -9.76 -10.54 -12.48
CA TYR A 221 -8.97 -9.30 -12.47
C TYR A 221 -8.73 -8.71 -13.88
N THR A 222 -9.65 -8.99 -14.82
CA THR A 222 -9.76 -8.26 -16.09
C THR A 222 -10.87 -7.21 -15.95
N ASN A 223 -10.53 -5.93 -16.18
CA ASN A 223 -11.48 -4.82 -16.06
C ASN A 223 -12.51 -4.80 -17.22
N ALA A 224 -13.47 -3.87 -17.18
CA ALA A 224 -14.52 -3.76 -18.19
C ALA A 224 -13.97 -3.43 -19.59
N ASP A 225 -12.80 -2.81 -19.68
CA ASP A 225 -12.10 -2.51 -20.94
C ASP A 225 -11.36 -3.72 -21.52
N GLY A 226 -11.42 -4.87 -20.87
CA GLY A 226 -10.71 -6.09 -21.27
C GLY A 226 -9.24 -6.12 -20.85
N HIS A 227 -8.81 -5.23 -19.98
CA HIS A 227 -7.43 -5.17 -19.51
C HIS A 227 -7.22 -6.02 -18.26
N TYR A 228 -6.24 -6.93 -18.31
CA TYR A 228 -5.82 -7.72 -17.15
C TYR A 228 -4.91 -6.89 -16.23
N ILE A 229 -5.45 -6.39 -15.12
CA ILE A 229 -4.76 -5.46 -14.20
C ILE A 229 -3.67 -6.10 -13.34
N GLY A 230 -3.54 -7.43 -13.34
CA GLY A 230 -2.51 -8.18 -12.60
C GLY A 230 -1.30 -8.63 -13.44
N ARG A 231 -1.06 -8.00 -14.60
CA ARG A 231 0.09 -8.35 -15.45
C ARG A 231 1.42 -7.92 -14.85
N ALA A 232 2.46 -8.68 -15.18
CA ALA A 232 3.83 -8.31 -14.87
C ALA A 232 4.17 -6.91 -15.42
N THR A 233 4.77 -6.04 -14.58
CA THR A 233 5.04 -4.66 -14.97
C THR A 233 6.23 -4.06 -14.24
N GLY A 234 6.86 -3.07 -14.87
CA GLY A 234 7.91 -2.23 -14.28
C GLY A 234 7.33 -0.92 -13.75
N ILE A 235 7.60 -0.60 -12.49
CA ILE A 235 7.17 0.63 -11.84
C ILE A 235 8.35 1.54 -11.56
N LEU A 236 8.28 2.74 -12.11
CA LEU A 236 9.16 3.85 -11.77
C LEU A 236 8.44 4.79 -10.80
N THR A 237 9.06 5.06 -9.67
CA THR A 237 8.55 5.99 -8.65
C THR A 237 9.55 7.11 -8.43
N LEU A 238 9.08 8.35 -8.47
CA LEU A 238 9.80 9.54 -8.03
C LEU A 238 9.12 10.04 -6.77
N SER A 239 9.85 10.21 -5.67
CA SER A 239 9.26 10.66 -4.42
C SER A 239 10.08 11.73 -3.72
N LYS A 240 9.38 12.48 -2.86
CA LYS A 240 9.92 13.53 -2.00
C LYS A 240 9.28 13.39 -0.62
N ALA A 241 10.10 13.33 0.42
CA ALA A 241 9.71 13.47 1.82
C ALA A 241 10.10 14.86 2.35
N PHE A 242 9.30 15.41 3.27
CA PHE A 242 9.44 16.76 3.84
C PHE A 242 9.64 16.69 5.35
#